data_31a5a60422b6e2a4d2111816ef44cc06
#
_entry.id   31a5a60422b6e2a4d2111816ef44cc06
#
_cell.length_a   1.000
_cell.length_b   1.000
_cell.length_c   1.000
_cell.angle_alpha   90.00
_cell.angle_beta   90.00
_cell.angle_gamma   90.00
#
_symmetry.space_group_name_H-M   'P 1'
#
loop_
_entity.id
_entity.type
_entity.pdbx_description
1 polymer ?
#
loop_
_entity_poly.entity_id
_entity_poly.type
_entity_poly.pdbx_seq_one_letter_code
_entity_poly.pdbx_strand_id
1 'polypeptide(L)'
;MKPISLLSYALVLLTSFACQAAPEPAAVPRAGVTPGYSHPLPRHALVGYLHNFDNGSGVLPLGQVDERWDVVVLAFADDMGEGRIAFNPAPGLDRERLVADIAARRARGGIVALSFGGELGTVTLRTQREEDNFVRTTAQAIEAYGLDGIDIDLEKIAGVVHGAPVTGHLVSAVRRLHALYPNLYVSMAPEHPYVQGGWVSMEGIWGAYLPLIDGLRDELDLLHVQLYNNGGLPTPYRADRLPAGSVDMMVGSAKMLIEGFELAGGKGRFAGLRPDQVALALPSGPRAAGNGYATPADINRAFDCLTTATACDEVKPAQAYPDFRGVMTWSINWDVADNGAFSLPVGTHLRQARAAQ
;
A
#
# COMPACT_ATOMS: atom_id res chain seq x y z
N MET A 1 63.69 60.19 -2.14
CA MET A 1 62.94 59.77 -0.94
C MET A 1 61.47 59.75 -1.31
N LYS A 2 60.89 58.52 -1.47
CA LYS A 2 59.47 58.33 -1.71
C LYS A 2 58.86 57.70 -0.45
N PRO A 3 57.65 58.07 -0.01
CA PRO A 3 57.04 57.46 1.15
C PRO A 3 56.36 56.15 0.83
N ILE A 4 56.49 55.21 1.76
CA ILE A 4 55.90 53.88 1.77
C ILE A 4 54.45 53.99 2.27
N SER A 5 53.51 53.56 1.43
CA SER A 5 52.10 53.48 1.79
C SER A 5 51.81 52.11 2.52
N LEU A 6 51.31 52.20 3.74
CA LEU A 6 50.82 51.06 4.53
C LEU A 6 49.40 50.69 4.09
N LEU A 7 49.22 49.49 3.50
CA LEU A 7 47.91 48.90 3.26
C LEU A 7 47.45 48.22 4.54
N SER A 8 46.35 48.69 5.11
CA SER A 8 45.65 48.03 6.21
C SER A 8 44.73 46.96 5.63
N TYR A 9 44.99 45.68 5.94
CA TYR A 9 44.06 44.60 5.67
C TYR A 9 42.98 44.54 6.75
N ALA A 10 41.75 44.84 6.37
CA ALA A 10 40.57 44.59 7.22
C ALA A 10 40.18 43.13 7.11
N LEU A 11 40.30 42.39 8.22
CA LEU A 11 39.85 40.99 8.35
C LEU A 11 38.33 40.97 8.56
N VAL A 12 37.56 40.63 7.53
CA VAL A 12 36.11 40.40 7.64
C VAL A 12 35.87 39.01 8.22
N LEU A 13 35.47 38.95 9.49
CA LEU A 13 34.99 37.74 10.15
C LEU A 13 33.56 37.42 9.63
N LEU A 14 33.46 36.48 8.72
CA LEU A 14 32.19 35.87 8.33
C LEU A 14 31.70 34.94 9.47
N THR A 15 30.79 35.43 10.30
CA THR A 15 30.04 34.62 11.24
C THR A 15 28.97 33.84 10.46
N SER A 16 29.20 32.55 10.22
CA SER A 16 28.21 31.64 9.70
C SER A 16 27.12 31.42 10.76
N PHE A 17 25.97 32.03 10.58
CA PHE A 17 24.76 31.64 11.31
C PHE A 17 24.33 30.28 10.81
N ALA A 18 24.59 29.24 11.61
CA ALA A 18 23.95 27.95 11.43
C ALA A 18 22.45 28.12 11.69
N CYS A 19 21.65 28.03 10.65
CA CYS A 19 20.19 27.95 10.76
C CYS A 19 19.87 26.64 11.47
N GLN A 20 19.68 26.66 12.79
CA GLN A 20 19.12 25.54 13.52
C GLN A 20 17.66 25.42 13.11
N ALA A 21 17.32 24.32 12.43
CA ALA A 21 15.93 23.96 12.21
C ALA A 21 15.21 23.91 13.57
N ALA A 22 14.07 24.59 13.65
CA ALA A 22 13.24 24.53 14.86
C ALA A 22 12.91 23.07 15.15
N PRO A 23 12.93 22.63 16.42
CA PRO A 23 12.52 21.28 16.77
C PRO A 23 11.06 21.08 16.34
N GLU A 24 10.81 20.02 15.56
CA GLU A 24 9.44 19.58 15.26
C GLU A 24 8.64 19.45 16.56
N PRO A 25 7.40 19.96 16.60
CA PRO A 25 6.57 19.80 17.80
C PRO A 25 6.38 18.30 18.05
N ALA A 26 6.82 17.84 19.22
CA ALA A 26 6.58 16.48 19.66
C ALA A 26 5.09 16.18 19.58
N ALA A 27 4.73 15.08 18.91
CA ALA A 27 3.35 14.60 18.88
C ALA A 27 2.91 14.35 20.33
N VAL A 28 1.87 15.06 20.77
CA VAL A 28 1.28 14.85 22.10
C VAL A 28 0.47 13.56 22.01
N PRO A 29 0.83 12.49 22.73
CA PRO A 29 0.03 11.27 22.74
C PRO A 29 -1.38 11.61 23.24
N ARG A 30 -2.41 11.31 22.43
CA ARG A 30 -3.79 11.38 22.93
C ARG A 30 -4.00 10.20 23.87
N ALA A 31 -4.24 10.49 25.14
CA ALA A 31 -4.60 9.47 26.11
C ALA A 31 -5.84 8.68 25.65
N GLY A 32 -5.70 7.37 25.47
CA GLY A 32 -6.82 6.44 25.32
C GLY A 32 -6.98 5.71 23.98
N VAL A 33 -6.16 5.99 22.94
CA VAL A 33 -6.22 5.22 21.68
C VAL A 33 -5.00 4.33 21.57
N THR A 34 -5.19 3.01 21.69
CA THR A 34 -4.12 2.04 21.44
C THR A 34 -3.91 1.92 19.91
N PRO A 35 -2.70 2.13 19.39
CA PRO A 35 -2.38 1.86 18.00
C PRO A 35 -2.61 0.39 17.62
N GLY A 36 -2.99 0.17 16.36
CA GLY A 36 -3.32 -1.15 15.86
C GLY A 36 -4.82 -1.46 15.91
N TYR A 37 -5.25 -2.37 15.07
CA TYR A 37 -6.67 -2.69 14.93
C TYR A 37 -7.18 -3.53 16.11
N SER A 38 -8.41 -3.23 16.54
CA SER A 38 -9.06 -3.89 17.68
C SER A 38 -10.09 -4.96 17.27
N HIS A 39 -10.42 -5.02 15.98
CA HIS A 39 -11.36 -5.98 15.42
C HIS A 39 -10.69 -6.73 14.28
N PRO A 40 -10.91 -8.06 14.15
CA PRO A 40 -10.33 -8.81 13.06
C PRO A 40 -10.83 -8.28 11.71
N LEU A 41 -9.96 -8.35 10.68
CA LEU A 41 -10.39 -8.11 9.31
C LEU A 41 -11.58 -9.00 8.96
N PRO A 42 -12.63 -8.46 8.33
CA PRO A 42 -13.72 -9.30 7.87
C PRO A 42 -13.21 -10.32 6.84
N ARG A 43 -13.86 -11.47 6.78
CA ARG A 43 -13.47 -12.57 5.91
C ARG A 43 -13.33 -12.15 4.45
N HIS A 44 -14.22 -11.27 3.96
CA HIS A 44 -14.19 -10.70 2.62
C HIS A 44 -14.20 -9.18 2.71
N ALA A 45 -13.02 -8.57 2.74
CA ALA A 45 -12.88 -7.14 2.95
C ALA A 45 -12.99 -6.33 1.65
N LEU A 46 -13.62 -5.16 1.76
CA LEU A 46 -13.54 -4.11 0.77
C LEU A 46 -12.49 -3.08 1.23
N VAL A 47 -11.41 -2.95 0.47
CA VAL A 47 -10.30 -2.06 0.76
C VAL A 47 -10.26 -0.93 -0.25
N GLY A 48 -10.03 0.31 0.18
CA GLY A 48 -9.91 1.43 -0.74
C GLY A 48 -8.84 2.42 -0.34
N TYR A 49 -8.14 2.94 -1.35
CA TYR A 49 -7.21 4.05 -1.18
C TYR A 49 -7.96 5.36 -1.18
N LEU A 50 -7.74 6.17 -0.15
CA LEU A 50 -8.22 7.54 -0.06
C LEU A 50 -7.02 8.47 -0.28
N HIS A 51 -6.90 9.00 -1.50
CA HIS A 51 -5.76 9.86 -1.79
C HIS A 51 -5.96 11.30 -1.30
N ASN A 52 -4.87 11.84 -0.80
CA ASN A 52 -4.75 13.14 -0.14
C ASN A 52 -4.28 14.23 -1.13
N PHE A 53 -4.68 14.13 -2.40
CA PHE A 53 -4.36 15.08 -3.47
C PHE A 53 -5.45 15.03 -4.55
N ASP A 54 -5.55 16.09 -5.34
CA ASP A 54 -6.48 16.11 -6.48
C ASP A 54 -5.76 15.65 -7.75
N ASN A 55 -6.25 14.56 -8.33
CA ASN A 55 -5.81 14.03 -9.63
C ASN A 55 -6.95 14.04 -10.67
N GLY A 56 -7.96 14.90 -10.46
CA GLY A 56 -9.15 15.01 -11.29
C GLY A 56 -10.41 14.40 -10.69
N SER A 57 -10.32 13.70 -9.55
CA SER A 57 -11.46 13.17 -8.80
C SER A 57 -11.79 13.98 -7.53
N GLY A 58 -10.99 15.01 -7.25
CA GLY A 58 -11.11 15.84 -6.06
C GLY A 58 -10.50 15.22 -4.80
N VAL A 59 -10.43 16.04 -3.75
CA VAL A 59 -10.01 15.63 -2.40
C VAL A 59 -11.25 15.37 -1.55
N LEU A 60 -11.28 14.25 -0.86
CA LEU A 60 -12.42 13.81 -0.06
C LEU A 60 -12.03 13.69 1.43
N PRO A 61 -12.75 14.38 2.35
CA PRO A 61 -12.59 14.15 3.79
C PRO A 61 -12.97 12.72 4.20
N LEU A 62 -12.20 12.10 5.10
CA LEU A 62 -12.47 10.73 5.56
C LEU A 62 -13.88 10.56 6.16
N GLY A 63 -14.41 11.58 6.82
CA GLY A 63 -15.77 11.56 7.37
C GLY A 63 -16.89 11.49 6.33
N GLN A 64 -16.60 11.70 5.04
CA GLN A 64 -17.54 11.54 3.93
C GLN A 64 -17.42 10.19 3.23
N VAL A 65 -16.41 9.40 3.60
CA VAL A 65 -16.21 8.04 3.07
C VAL A 65 -17.24 7.09 3.69
N ASP A 66 -17.98 6.41 2.83
CA ASP A 66 -19.02 5.45 3.23
C ASP A 66 -18.48 4.33 4.15
N GLU A 67 -19.32 3.84 5.05
CA GLU A 67 -18.95 2.80 6.02
C GLU A 67 -18.78 1.40 5.41
N ARG A 68 -19.14 1.22 4.14
CA ARG A 68 -18.94 -0.05 3.42
C ARG A 68 -17.48 -0.44 3.21
N TRP A 69 -16.56 0.52 3.27
CA TRP A 69 -15.13 0.29 3.19
C TRP A 69 -14.64 -0.25 4.53
N ASP A 70 -14.19 -1.51 4.56
CA ASP A 70 -13.67 -2.16 5.76
C ASP A 70 -12.28 -1.64 6.12
N VAL A 71 -11.46 -1.37 5.10
CA VAL A 71 -10.13 -0.75 5.25
C VAL A 71 -10.04 0.48 4.38
N VAL A 72 -9.60 1.59 4.96
CA VAL A 72 -9.24 2.82 4.24
C VAL A 72 -7.73 3.03 4.36
N VAL A 73 -7.06 3.09 3.22
CA VAL A 73 -5.62 3.36 3.12
C VAL A 73 -5.43 4.81 2.72
N LEU A 74 -4.88 5.62 3.62
CA LEU A 74 -4.57 7.03 3.35
C LEU A 74 -3.34 7.11 2.45
N ALA A 75 -3.45 7.73 1.29
CA ALA A 75 -2.39 7.82 0.29
C ALA A 75 -2.02 9.28 0.00
N PHE A 76 -0.80 9.70 0.26
CA PHE A 76 0.35 8.97 0.79
C PHE A 76 1.06 9.76 1.87
N ALA A 77 1.92 9.10 2.64
CA ALA A 77 2.90 9.78 3.48
C ALA A 77 3.92 10.54 2.61
N ASP A 78 4.29 11.72 3.07
CA ASP A 78 5.32 12.53 2.43
C ASP A 78 6.73 11.99 2.76
N ASP A 79 7.61 11.94 1.77
CA ASP A 79 9.03 11.69 1.98
C ASP A 79 9.73 12.96 2.48
N MET A 80 10.21 12.91 3.71
CA MET A 80 10.96 14.01 4.36
C MET A 80 12.47 13.84 4.21
N GLY A 81 12.92 12.90 3.39
CA GLY A 81 14.32 12.55 3.19
C GLY A 81 14.96 11.79 4.34
N GLU A 82 16.07 11.12 4.06
CA GLU A 82 16.83 10.32 5.03
C GLU A 82 15.96 9.24 5.74
N GLY A 83 15.02 8.64 5.01
CA GLY A 83 14.11 7.63 5.54
C GLY A 83 12.98 8.18 6.43
N ARG A 84 12.87 9.48 6.63
CA ARG A 84 11.80 10.09 7.41
C ARG A 84 10.52 10.22 6.59
N ILE A 85 9.39 9.97 7.22
CA ILE A 85 8.07 10.24 6.65
C ILE A 85 7.29 11.22 7.52
N ALA A 86 6.32 11.90 6.89
CA ALA A 86 5.28 12.66 7.57
C ALA A 86 3.93 12.39 6.87
N PHE A 87 2.83 12.70 7.53
CA PHE A 87 1.54 12.77 6.87
C PHE A 87 0.92 14.13 7.12
N ASN A 88 0.66 14.84 6.03
CA ASN A 88 0.05 16.16 6.05
C ASN A 88 -1.28 16.09 5.27
N PRO A 89 -2.43 16.41 5.91
CA PRO A 89 -3.69 16.51 5.18
C PRO A 89 -3.59 17.51 4.03
N ALA A 90 -4.27 17.22 2.92
CA ALA A 90 -4.33 18.11 1.78
C ALA A 90 -4.80 19.53 2.18
N PRO A 91 -4.39 20.58 1.45
CA PRO A 91 -4.91 21.93 1.67
C PRO A 91 -6.44 21.94 1.69
N GLY A 92 -7.01 22.49 2.75
CA GLY A 92 -8.45 22.53 2.97
C GLY A 92 -9.02 21.37 3.80
N LEU A 93 -8.24 20.34 4.10
CA LEU A 93 -8.60 19.33 5.09
C LEU A 93 -8.07 19.73 6.48
N ASP A 94 -8.95 19.64 7.47
CA ASP A 94 -8.61 19.91 8.87
C ASP A 94 -8.02 18.66 9.54
N ARG A 95 -6.85 18.81 10.18
CA ARG A 95 -6.14 17.70 10.83
C ARG A 95 -6.90 17.15 12.03
N GLU A 96 -7.50 18.03 12.85
CA GLU A 96 -8.21 17.59 14.06
C GLU A 96 -9.47 16.83 13.66
N ARG A 97 -10.13 17.30 12.61
CA ARG A 97 -11.27 16.62 12.02
C ARG A 97 -10.89 15.24 11.48
N LEU A 98 -9.77 15.13 10.74
CA LEU A 98 -9.29 13.84 10.25
C LEU A 98 -9.02 12.86 11.39
N VAL A 99 -8.36 13.29 12.47
CA VAL A 99 -8.11 12.45 13.65
C VAL A 99 -9.43 12.00 14.29
N ALA A 100 -10.44 12.87 14.37
CA ALA A 100 -11.77 12.52 14.89
C ALA A 100 -12.48 11.51 13.96
N ASP A 101 -12.37 11.68 12.64
CA ASP A 101 -12.97 10.78 11.65
C ASP A 101 -12.30 9.40 11.67
N ILE A 102 -10.96 9.34 11.85
CA ILE A 102 -10.22 8.08 12.06
C ILE A 102 -10.74 7.36 13.32
N ALA A 103 -10.80 8.07 14.45
CA ALA A 103 -11.29 7.50 15.70
C ALA A 103 -12.73 6.98 15.58
N ALA A 104 -13.60 7.74 14.90
CA ALA A 104 -15.00 7.34 14.67
C ALA A 104 -15.11 6.09 13.79
N ARG A 105 -14.27 5.96 12.74
CA ARG A 105 -14.23 4.77 11.86
C ARG A 105 -13.75 3.54 12.63
N ARG A 106 -12.67 3.67 13.37
CA ARG A 106 -12.12 2.60 14.23
C ARG A 106 -13.11 2.11 15.27
N ALA A 107 -13.85 3.02 15.89
CA ALA A 107 -14.89 2.67 16.88
C ALA A 107 -16.03 1.81 16.28
N ARG A 108 -16.21 1.83 14.95
CA ARG A 108 -17.16 0.98 14.23
C ARG A 108 -16.53 -0.27 13.61
N GLY A 109 -15.27 -0.56 13.93
CA GLY A 109 -14.56 -1.75 13.45
C GLY A 109 -13.86 -1.59 12.11
N GLY A 110 -13.87 -0.38 11.51
CA GLY A 110 -13.08 -0.10 10.31
C GLY A 110 -11.61 0.09 10.63
N ILE A 111 -10.74 -0.23 9.66
CA ILE A 111 -9.29 -0.06 9.75
C ILE A 111 -8.87 1.17 8.95
N VAL A 112 -7.93 1.97 9.48
CA VAL A 112 -7.32 3.10 8.78
C VAL A 112 -5.81 2.96 8.82
N ALA A 113 -5.19 2.76 7.67
CA ALA A 113 -3.75 2.64 7.51
C ALA A 113 -3.17 3.82 6.72
N LEU A 114 -1.87 4.07 6.86
CA LEU A 114 -1.12 5.06 6.08
C LEU A 114 -0.22 4.34 5.08
N SER A 115 -0.40 4.64 3.79
CA SER A 115 0.48 4.17 2.73
C SER A 115 1.67 5.10 2.54
N PHE A 116 2.82 4.53 2.22
CA PHE A 116 3.99 5.27 1.77
C PHE A 116 4.49 4.69 0.44
N GLY A 117 4.86 5.59 -0.48
CA GLY A 117 5.23 5.25 -1.84
C GLY A 117 4.28 5.85 -2.88
N GLY A 118 3.66 5.01 -3.69
CA GLY A 118 2.89 5.38 -4.87
C GLY A 118 3.79 5.69 -6.07
N GLU A 119 3.19 5.99 -7.23
CA GLU A 119 3.89 6.20 -8.51
C GLU A 119 5.03 7.23 -8.43
N LEU A 120 4.83 8.30 -7.66
CA LEU A 120 5.80 9.39 -7.50
C LEU A 120 6.54 9.34 -6.15
N GLY A 121 6.32 8.29 -5.37
CA GLY A 121 6.91 8.14 -4.05
C GLY A 121 8.42 7.90 -4.11
N THR A 122 9.15 8.60 -3.27
CA THR A 122 10.63 8.58 -3.23
C THR A 122 11.18 7.97 -1.95
N VAL A 123 10.31 7.54 -1.02
CA VAL A 123 10.74 6.91 0.24
C VAL A 123 11.61 5.70 -0.05
N THR A 124 12.82 5.71 0.49
CA THR A 124 13.76 4.60 0.37
C THR A 124 14.60 4.48 1.64
N LEU A 125 15.07 3.26 1.94
CA LEU A 125 15.91 2.96 3.09
C LEU A 125 17.19 2.29 2.60
N ARG A 126 18.34 2.95 2.77
CA ARG A 126 19.65 2.48 2.29
C ARG A 126 20.61 2.18 3.43
N THR A 127 20.33 2.72 4.60
CA THR A 127 21.22 2.67 5.77
C THR A 127 20.43 2.41 7.04
N GLN A 128 21.12 1.92 8.09
CA GLN A 128 20.52 1.78 9.42
C GLN A 128 19.96 3.09 9.97
N ARG A 129 20.60 4.22 9.72
CA ARG A 129 20.10 5.55 10.14
C ARG A 129 18.77 5.89 9.47
N GLU A 130 18.63 5.59 8.19
CA GLU A 130 17.38 5.81 7.46
C GLU A 130 16.28 4.88 7.98
N GLU A 131 16.59 3.63 8.28
CA GLU A 131 15.66 2.69 8.93
C GLU A 131 15.22 3.19 10.31
N ASP A 132 16.15 3.64 11.16
CA ASP A 132 15.85 4.18 12.49
C ASP A 132 14.95 5.41 12.40
N ASN A 133 15.21 6.30 11.44
CA ASN A 133 14.38 7.45 11.15
C ASN A 133 12.97 7.05 10.69
N PHE A 134 12.87 6.07 9.80
CA PHE A 134 11.60 5.56 9.30
C PHE A 134 10.74 4.98 10.44
N VAL A 135 11.31 4.08 11.24
CA VAL A 135 10.60 3.50 12.39
C VAL A 135 10.09 4.59 13.33
N ARG A 136 10.95 5.54 13.68
CA ARG A 136 10.60 6.64 14.60
C ARG A 136 9.49 7.53 14.04
N THR A 137 9.60 7.97 12.77
CA THR A 137 8.62 8.90 12.19
C THR A 137 7.32 8.21 11.83
N THR A 138 7.36 6.93 11.44
CA THR A 138 6.15 6.12 11.24
C THR A 138 5.40 5.91 12.55
N ALA A 139 6.10 5.57 13.64
CA ALA A 139 5.49 5.48 14.96
C ALA A 139 4.84 6.81 15.38
N GLN A 140 5.51 7.93 15.15
CA GLN A 140 4.96 9.26 15.42
C GLN A 140 3.67 9.53 14.61
N ALA A 141 3.63 9.14 13.33
CA ALA A 141 2.43 9.30 12.50
C ALA A 141 1.28 8.41 13.00
N ILE A 142 1.56 7.14 13.32
CA ILE A 142 0.58 6.20 13.88
C ILE A 142 -0.05 6.77 15.15
N GLU A 143 0.76 7.28 16.09
CA GLU A 143 0.29 7.85 17.35
C GLU A 143 -0.45 9.18 17.16
N ALA A 144 0.08 10.05 16.31
CA ALA A 144 -0.47 11.39 16.11
C ALA A 144 -1.84 11.40 15.43
N TYR A 145 -2.12 10.41 14.58
CA TYR A 145 -3.39 10.27 13.87
C TYR A 145 -4.28 9.16 14.44
N GLY A 146 -3.75 8.29 15.29
CA GLY A 146 -4.47 7.13 15.82
C GLY A 146 -4.73 6.07 14.75
N LEU A 147 -3.73 5.80 13.90
CA LEU A 147 -3.83 4.83 12.82
C LEU A 147 -3.77 3.38 13.31
N ASP A 148 -4.33 2.48 12.54
CA ASP A 148 -4.26 1.04 12.79
C ASP A 148 -3.01 0.40 12.23
N GLY A 149 -2.40 1.00 11.19
CA GLY A 149 -1.24 0.39 10.55
C GLY A 149 -0.67 1.16 9.39
N ILE A 150 0.06 0.42 8.58
CA ILE A 150 0.80 0.91 7.42
C ILE A 150 0.53 0.08 6.18
N ASP A 151 0.75 0.70 5.04
CA ASP A 151 0.71 0.06 3.73
C ASP A 151 1.98 0.39 2.94
N ILE A 152 2.52 -0.59 2.21
CA ILE A 152 3.77 -0.48 1.46
C ILE A 152 3.46 -0.50 -0.03
N ASP A 153 3.56 0.66 -0.67
CA ASP A 153 3.28 0.86 -2.10
C ASP A 153 4.50 1.46 -2.82
N LEU A 154 5.66 0.82 -2.67
CA LEU A 154 6.89 1.29 -3.32
C LEU A 154 6.94 0.88 -4.78
N GLU A 155 6.91 1.87 -5.66
CA GLU A 155 6.95 1.68 -7.10
C GLU A 155 8.30 2.12 -7.70
N LYS A 156 8.32 2.43 -8.98
CA LYS A 156 9.51 2.67 -9.84
C LYS A 156 10.58 3.59 -9.24
N ILE A 157 10.17 4.71 -8.61
CA ILE A 157 11.10 5.74 -8.14
C ILE A 157 11.78 5.31 -6.83
N ALA A 158 11.10 4.52 -6.01
CA ALA A 158 11.63 4.02 -4.75
C ALA A 158 12.81 3.05 -4.88
N GLY A 159 13.12 2.62 -6.12
CA GLY A 159 14.30 1.80 -6.42
C GLY A 159 14.22 0.37 -5.87
N VAL A 160 13.02 -0.21 -5.78
CA VAL A 160 12.85 -1.63 -5.39
C VAL A 160 13.27 -2.51 -6.56
N VAL A 161 14.50 -2.97 -6.50
CA VAL A 161 15.09 -3.92 -7.45
C VAL A 161 15.79 -5.03 -6.68
N HIS A 162 16.10 -6.13 -7.34
CA HIS A 162 16.84 -7.22 -6.72
C HIS A 162 18.16 -6.75 -6.10
N GLY A 163 18.35 -7.09 -4.81
CA GLY A 163 19.54 -6.72 -4.04
C GLY A 163 19.54 -5.28 -3.52
N ALA A 164 18.49 -4.52 -3.75
CA ALA A 164 18.38 -3.17 -3.17
C ALA A 164 18.30 -3.22 -1.64
N PRO A 165 19.05 -2.36 -0.92
CA PRO A 165 19.06 -2.33 0.55
C PRO A 165 17.67 -2.09 1.17
N VAL A 166 16.80 -1.38 0.47
CA VAL A 166 15.45 -1.03 0.94
C VAL A 166 14.65 -2.26 1.37
N THR A 167 14.78 -3.39 0.68
CA THR A 167 14.05 -4.61 1.02
C THR A 167 14.40 -5.12 2.42
N GLY A 168 15.69 -5.26 2.73
CA GLY A 168 16.16 -5.72 4.05
C GLY A 168 15.82 -4.74 5.17
N HIS A 169 16.00 -3.44 4.92
CA HIS A 169 15.67 -2.40 5.88
C HIS A 169 14.17 -2.29 6.16
N LEU A 170 13.32 -2.48 5.15
CA LEU A 170 11.87 -2.51 5.36
C LEU A 170 11.43 -3.72 6.18
N VAL A 171 11.96 -4.91 5.91
CA VAL A 171 11.67 -6.10 6.74
C VAL A 171 12.01 -5.82 8.20
N SER A 172 13.19 -5.28 8.46
CA SER A 172 13.61 -4.92 9.82
C SER A 172 12.72 -3.84 10.42
N ALA A 173 12.45 -2.76 9.69
CA ALA A 173 11.63 -1.64 10.16
C ALA A 173 10.21 -2.07 10.52
N VAL A 174 9.54 -2.85 9.65
CA VAL A 174 8.17 -3.33 9.89
C VAL A 174 8.11 -4.25 11.11
N ARG A 175 9.08 -5.16 11.27
CA ARG A 175 9.16 -6.01 12.46
C ARG A 175 9.37 -5.20 13.75
N ARG A 176 10.15 -4.14 13.69
CA ARG A 176 10.33 -3.20 14.83
C ARG A 176 9.04 -2.45 15.14
N LEU A 177 8.30 -2.00 14.13
CA LEU A 177 6.99 -1.37 14.32
C LEU A 177 5.98 -2.37 14.90
N HIS A 178 5.97 -3.60 14.42
CA HIS A 178 5.10 -4.66 14.93
C HIS A 178 5.43 -5.03 16.39
N ALA A 179 6.72 -4.98 16.76
CA ALA A 179 7.12 -5.16 18.16
C ALA A 179 6.65 -4.01 19.07
N LEU A 180 6.54 -2.78 18.55
CA LEU A 180 5.94 -1.64 19.28
C LEU A 180 4.42 -1.74 19.34
N TYR A 181 3.79 -2.22 18.28
CA TYR A 181 2.33 -2.30 18.10
C TYR A 181 1.94 -3.72 17.66
N PRO A 182 1.72 -4.67 18.59
CA PRO A 182 1.48 -6.09 18.25
C PRO A 182 0.27 -6.36 17.35
N ASN A 183 -0.68 -5.42 17.27
CA ASN A 183 -1.84 -5.48 16.38
C ASN A 183 -1.72 -4.47 15.22
N LEU A 184 -0.51 -4.17 14.78
CA LEU A 184 -0.28 -3.28 13.64
C LEU A 184 -0.81 -3.95 12.36
N TYR A 185 -1.72 -3.28 11.66
CA TYR A 185 -2.12 -3.69 10.32
C TYR A 185 -0.98 -3.42 9.32
N VAL A 186 -0.66 -4.43 8.51
CA VAL A 186 0.38 -4.33 7.48
C VAL A 186 -0.16 -4.82 6.15
N SER A 187 -0.17 -3.95 5.13
CA SER A 187 -0.49 -4.34 3.77
C SER A 187 0.58 -3.94 2.77
N MET A 188 0.51 -4.53 1.58
CA MET A 188 1.40 -4.21 0.46
C MET A 188 0.63 -4.14 -0.85
N ALA A 189 0.96 -3.15 -1.70
CA ALA A 189 0.34 -2.92 -3.00
C ALA A 189 1.34 -2.90 -4.17
N PRO A 190 2.24 -3.86 -4.31
CA PRO A 190 3.17 -3.86 -5.43
C PRO A 190 2.45 -4.05 -6.78
N GLU A 191 3.04 -3.49 -7.84
CA GLU A 191 2.64 -3.83 -9.20
C GLU A 191 2.98 -5.29 -9.54
N HIS A 192 2.20 -5.96 -10.40
CA HIS A 192 2.39 -7.39 -10.71
C HIS A 192 3.77 -7.77 -11.28
N PRO A 193 4.54 -6.91 -12.00
CA PRO A 193 5.91 -7.24 -12.38
C PRO A 193 6.83 -7.49 -11.19
N TYR A 194 6.62 -6.80 -10.09
CA TYR A 194 7.45 -6.94 -8.88
C TYR A 194 7.18 -8.23 -8.09
N VAL A 195 6.09 -8.93 -8.38
CA VAL A 195 5.70 -10.17 -7.68
C VAL A 195 5.62 -11.34 -8.67
N GLN A 196 4.50 -11.46 -9.40
CA GLN A 196 4.30 -12.56 -10.37
C GLN A 196 5.32 -12.50 -11.53
N GLY A 197 5.86 -11.31 -11.80
CA GLY A 197 6.97 -11.16 -12.74
C GLY A 197 8.18 -12.02 -12.43
N GLY A 198 8.37 -12.45 -11.18
CA GLY A 198 9.41 -13.40 -10.78
C GLY A 198 9.34 -14.76 -11.47
N TRP A 199 8.18 -15.13 -12.03
CA TRP A 199 8.04 -16.28 -12.92
C TRP A 199 8.72 -16.08 -14.27
N VAL A 200 8.80 -14.84 -14.77
CA VAL A 200 9.39 -14.48 -16.07
C VAL A 200 10.89 -14.21 -15.95
N SER A 201 11.28 -13.47 -14.90
CA SER A 201 12.66 -13.06 -14.66
C SER A 201 12.87 -12.83 -13.16
N MET A 202 14.11 -12.94 -12.72
CA MET A 202 14.55 -12.59 -11.37
C MET A 202 15.66 -11.53 -11.43
N GLU A 203 15.46 -10.52 -12.29
CA GLU A 203 16.40 -9.40 -12.48
C GLU A 203 15.64 -8.06 -12.51
N GLY A 204 16.31 -6.98 -12.11
CA GLY A 204 15.73 -5.65 -12.06
C GLY A 204 14.51 -5.62 -11.13
N ILE A 205 13.36 -5.21 -11.66
CA ILE A 205 12.10 -5.13 -10.89
C ILE A 205 11.34 -6.47 -10.81
N TRP A 206 11.64 -7.42 -11.72
CA TRP A 206 10.88 -8.65 -11.86
C TRP A 206 11.02 -9.56 -10.64
N GLY A 207 9.96 -9.68 -9.85
CA GLY A 207 9.97 -10.44 -8.59
C GLY A 207 10.72 -9.75 -7.43
N ALA A 208 11.05 -8.45 -7.54
CA ALA A 208 11.87 -7.75 -6.55
C ALA A 208 11.18 -7.57 -5.18
N TYR A 209 9.85 -7.67 -5.11
CA TYR A 209 9.11 -7.67 -3.84
C TYR A 209 9.07 -9.04 -3.14
N LEU A 210 9.39 -10.12 -3.84
CA LEU A 210 9.30 -11.47 -3.25
C LEU A 210 10.09 -11.61 -1.95
N PRO A 211 11.33 -11.11 -1.84
CA PRO A 211 12.06 -11.17 -0.57
C PRO A 211 11.43 -10.34 0.55
N LEU A 212 10.76 -9.22 0.23
CA LEU A 212 10.03 -8.41 1.21
C LEU A 212 8.79 -9.15 1.71
N ILE A 213 8.00 -9.74 0.80
CA ILE A 213 6.83 -10.55 1.13
C ILE A 213 7.22 -11.75 1.98
N ASP A 214 8.28 -12.48 1.58
CA ASP A 214 8.76 -13.64 2.34
C ASP A 214 9.30 -13.24 3.72
N GLY A 215 10.00 -12.10 3.79
CA GLY A 215 10.53 -11.58 5.04
C GLY A 215 9.47 -11.09 6.03
N LEU A 216 8.26 -10.76 5.57
CA LEU A 216 7.16 -10.25 6.38
C LEU A 216 5.93 -11.16 6.36
N ARG A 217 6.09 -12.42 5.98
CA ARG A 217 4.99 -13.37 5.78
C ARG A 217 4.08 -13.52 7.01
N ASP A 218 4.65 -13.44 8.19
CA ASP A 218 3.95 -13.61 9.46
C ASP A 218 3.31 -12.29 9.96
N GLU A 219 3.89 -11.15 9.58
CA GLU A 219 3.40 -9.82 9.93
C GLU A 219 2.42 -9.25 8.90
N LEU A 220 2.34 -9.81 7.69
CA LEU A 220 1.53 -9.33 6.58
C LEU A 220 0.07 -9.73 6.75
N ASP A 221 -0.83 -8.75 6.88
CA ASP A 221 -2.27 -8.97 6.89
C ASP A 221 -2.85 -9.09 5.49
N LEU A 222 -2.35 -8.29 4.52
CA LEU A 222 -2.91 -8.27 3.17
C LEU A 222 -1.91 -7.89 2.09
N LEU A 223 -1.84 -8.74 1.06
CA LEU A 223 -1.19 -8.45 -0.22
C LEU A 223 -2.26 -8.21 -1.29
N HIS A 224 -2.27 -7.02 -1.88
CA HIS A 224 -3.16 -6.66 -2.97
C HIS A 224 -2.36 -6.14 -4.16
N VAL A 225 -1.90 -7.08 -4.99
CA VAL A 225 -1.06 -6.78 -6.16
C VAL A 225 -1.85 -6.02 -7.21
N GLN A 226 -1.34 -4.86 -7.62
CA GLN A 226 -1.96 -4.01 -8.63
C GLN A 226 -2.03 -4.71 -9.99
N LEU A 227 -3.26 -4.88 -10.52
CA LEU A 227 -3.55 -5.52 -11.81
C LEU A 227 -3.86 -4.48 -12.91
N TYR A 228 -3.32 -3.28 -12.77
CA TYR A 228 -3.53 -2.16 -13.67
C TYR A 228 -2.20 -1.48 -14.02
N ASN A 229 -2.21 -0.60 -15.02
CA ASN A 229 -1.06 0.16 -15.55
C ASN A 229 0.11 -0.67 -16.16
N ASN A 230 0.11 -1.99 -16.04
CA ASN A 230 1.21 -2.87 -16.45
C ASN A 230 0.86 -3.87 -17.57
N GLY A 231 -0.31 -3.70 -18.21
CA GLY A 231 -0.78 -4.60 -19.27
C GLY A 231 -1.17 -5.99 -18.77
N GLY A 232 -1.10 -6.99 -19.65
CA GLY A 232 -1.52 -8.37 -19.33
C GLY A 232 -0.54 -9.13 -18.45
N LEU A 233 -1.06 -10.04 -17.63
CA LEU A 233 -0.29 -10.84 -16.67
C LEU A 233 0.30 -12.09 -17.33
N PRO A 234 1.63 -12.27 -17.33
CA PRO A 234 2.25 -13.54 -17.68
C PRO A 234 2.05 -14.56 -16.55
N THR A 235 1.63 -15.77 -16.90
CA THR A 235 1.37 -16.84 -15.93
C THR A 235 1.83 -18.20 -16.44
N PRO A 236 2.03 -19.21 -15.57
CA PRO A 236 2.29 -20.58 -15.99
C PRO A 236 1.04 -21.29 -16.55
N TYR A 237 -0.13 -20.65 -16.56
CA TYR A 237 -1.40 -21.30 -16.90
C TYR A 237 -1.76 -21.18 -18.38
N ARG A 238 -1.17 -20.20 -19.09
CA ARG A 238 -1.36 -19.98 -20.53
C ARG A 238 -0.06 -19.53 -21.18
N ALA A 239 0.11 -19.85 -22.46
CA ALA A 239 1.25 -19.38 -23.24
C ALA A 239 1.22 -17.85 -23.45
N ASP A 240 0.00 -17.34 -23.68
CA ASP A 240 -0.21 -15.89 -23.83
C ASP A 240 -0.46 -15.24 -22.47
N ARG A 241 -0.16 -13.95 -22.37
CA ARG A 241 -0.48 -13.14 -21.21
C ARG A 241 -1.99 -13.08 -21.02
N LEU A 242 -2.45 -13.22 -19.77
CA LEU A 242 -3.85 -12.99 -19.41
C LEU A 242 -4.21 -11.51 -19.63
N PRO A 243 -5.27 -11.20 -20.40
CA PRO A 243 -5.60 -9.83 -20.76
C PRO A 243 -5.92 -8.96 -19.54
N ALA A 244 -5.42 -7.71 -19.54
CA ALA A 244 -5.70 -6.76 -18.48
C ALA A 244 -7.21 -6.56 -18.28
N GLY A 245 -7.67 -6.58 -17.02
CA GLY A 245 -9.09 -6.43 -16.63
C GLY A 245 -9.96 -7.67 -16.85
N SER A 246 -9.41 -8.79 -17.33
CA SER A 246 -10.18 -10.03 -17.51
C SER A 246 -10.34 -10.82 -16.21
N VAL A 247 -11.40 -11.62 -16.14
CA VAL A 247 -11.62 -12.59 -15.04
C VAL A 247 -10.43 -13.52 -14.89
N ASP A 248 -9.89 -14.04 -16.01
CA ASP A 248 -8.72 -14.92 -16.00
C ASP A 248 -7.49 -14.25 -15.41
N MET A 249 -7.25 -12.94 -15.66
CA MET A 249 -6.14 -12.21 -15.06
C MET A 249 -6.31 -12.10 -13.54
N MET A 250 -7.50 -11.78 -13.07
CA MET A 250 -7.80 -11.68 -11.65
C MET A 250 -7.63 -13.02 -10.94
N VAL A 251 -8.21 -14.08 -11.50
CA VAL A 251 -8.10 -15.44 -10.96
C VAL A 251 -6.67 -15.95 -11.05
N GLY A 252 -5.99 -15.78 -12.18
CA GLY A 252 -4.62 -16.21 -12.39
C GLY A 252 -3.62 -15.52 -11.45
N SER A 253 -3.80 -14.22 -11.21
CA SER A 253 -3.00 -13.49 -10.24
C SER A 253 -3.17 -14.04 -8.83
N ALA A 254 -4.40 -14.14 -8.33
CA ALA A 254 -4.67 -14.66 -7.00
C ALA A 254 -4.20 -16.10 -6.84
N LYS A 255 -4.42 -16.95 -7.87
CA LYS A 255 -3.93 -18.33 -7.91
C LYS A 255 -2.41 -18.40 -7.76
N MET A 256 -1.63 -17.56 -8.48
CA MET A 256 -0.18 -17.52 -8.31
C MET A 256 0.22 -17.14 -6.89
N LEU A 257 -0.45 -16.16 -6.30
CA LEU A 257 -0.14 -15.68 -4.95
C LEU A 257 -0.48 -16.68 -3.86
N ILE A 258 -1.52 -17.51 -4.04
CA ILE A 258 -1.97 -18.49 -3.05
C ILE A 258 -1.28 -19.84 -3.25
N GLU A 259 -1.22 -20.34 -4.49
CA GLU A 259 -0.64 -21.66 -4.78
C GLU A 259 0.89 -21.63 -4.91
N GLY A 260 1.46 -20.43 -5.04
CA GLY A 260 2.89 -20.24 -5.31
C GLY A 260 3.25 -20.56 -6.77
N PHE A 261 4.49 -20.24 -7.15
CA PHE A 261 5.00 -20.44 -8.51
C PHE A 261 6.52 -20.59 -8.53
N GLU A 262 7.03 -21.26 -9.57
CA GLU A 262 8.47 -21.41 -9.79
C GLU A 262 9.09 -20.07 -10.21
N LEU A 263 10.27 -19.77 -9.68
CA LEU A 263 11.03 -18.57 -10.00
C LEU A 263 11.88 -18.81 -11.25
N ALA A 264 11.94 -17.81 -12.11
CA ALA A 264 12.72 -17.86 -13.35
C ALA A 264 14.18 -18.24 -13.10
N GLY A 265 14.77 -18.95 -14.05
CA GLY A 265 16.18 -19.36 -13.98
C GLY A 265 16.48 -20.41 -12.89
N GLY A 266 15.49 -21.14 -12.41
CA GLY A 266 15.68 -22.18 -11.37
C GLY A 266 16.06 -21.60 -10.01
N LYS A 267 15.69 -20.35 -9.73
CA LYS A 267 16.03 -19.66 -8.47
C LYS A 267 15.13 -20.06 -7.29
N GLY A 268 14.41 -21.17 -7.40
CA GLY A 268 13.53 -21.69 -6.35
C GLY A 268 12.07 -21.43 -6.64
N ARG A 269 11.27 -21.36 -5.58
CA ARG A 269 9.81 -21.23 -5.65
C ARG A 269 9.31 -20.20 -4.66
N PHE A 270 8.37 -19.36 -5.07
CA PHE A 270 7.53 -18.59 -4.15
C PHE A 270 6.51 -19.54 -3.53
N ALA A 271 6.51 -19.67 -2.21
CA ALA A 271 5.72 -20.68 -1.50
C ALA A 271 4.20 -20.41 -1.44
N GLY A 272 3.77 -19.27 -1.96
CA GLY A 272 2.38 -18.81 -1.84
C GLY A 272 2.05 -18.26 -0.44
N LEU A 273 0.92 -17.62 -0.32
CA LEU A 273 0.36 -17.04 0.90
C LEU A 273 -0.94 -17.74 1.27
N ARG A 274 -1.41 -17.54 2.49
CA ARG A 274 -2.75 -17.98 2.86
C ARG A 274 -3.80 -17.18 2.05
N PRO A 275 -4.96 -17.79 1.71
CA PRO A 275 -6.01 -17.08 0.97
C PRO A 275 -6.49 -15.78 1.68
N ASP A 276 -6.49 -15.78 3.02
CA ASP A 276 -6.89 -14.65 3.83
C ASP A 276 -5.85 -13.49 3.85
N GLN A 277 -4.67 -13.69 3.26
CA GLN A 277 -3.65 -12.66 3.04
C GLN A 277 -3.69 -12.07 1.62
N VAL A 278 -4.62 -12.47 0.74
CA VAL A 278 -4.63 -12.06 -0.67
C VAL A 278 -5.95 -11.40 -1.04
N ALA A 279 -5.87 -10.26 -1.73
CA ALA A 279 -7.03 -9.59 -2.34
C ALA A 279 -6.74 -9.21 -3.80
N LEU A 280 -7.81 -9.07 -4.60
CA LEU A 280 -7.72 -8.46 -5.93
C LEU A 280 -7.49 -6.95 -5.80
N ALA A 281 -6.66 -6.37 -6.67
CA ALA A 281 -6.43 -4.93 -6.69
C ALA A 281 -6.68 -4.35 -8.08
N LEU A 282 -7.68 -3.48 -8.20
CA LEU A 282 -8.23 -2.98 -9.46
C LEU A 282 -8.51 -1.49 -9.40
N PRO A 283 -8.55 -0.77 -10.54
CA PRO A 283 -9.04 0.61 -10.54
C PRO A 283 -10.55 0.64 -10.33
N SER A 284 -11.05 1.65 -9.64
CA SER A 284 -12.49 1.80 -9.35
C SER A 284 -13.33 2.11 -10.59
N GLY A 285 -12.68 2.60 -11.65
CA GLY A 285 -13.31 2.94 -12.91
C GLY A 285 -12.29 3.18 -14.03
N PRO A 286 -12.76 3.39 -15.27
CA PRO A 286 -11.86 3.55 -16.42
C PRO A 286 -11.02 4.85 -16.38
N ARG A 287 -11.38 5.80 -15.50
CA ARG A 287 -10.64 7.05 -15.31
C ARG A 287 -9.55 6.95 -14.23
N ALA A 288 -9.63 5.91 -13.39
CA ALA A 288 -8.74 5.76 -12.23
C ALA A 288 -7.34 5.21 -12.59
N ALA A 289 -7.20 4.55 -13.74
CA ALA A 289 -5.92 4.03 -14.23
C ALA A 289 -5.90 3.98 -15.77
N GLY A 290 -4.70 3.85 -16.34
CA GLY A 290 -4.51 3.80 -17.80
C GLY A 290 -5.00 2.51 -18.46
N ASN A 291 -5.02 1.40 -17.72
CA ASN A 291 -5.55 0.10 -18.14
C ASN A 291 -5.86 -0.77 -16.93
N GLY A 292 -6.43 -1.97 -17.16
CA GLY A 292 -6.72 -2.94 -16.09
C GLY A 292 -8.11 -2.78 -15.48
N TYR A 293 -8.93 -1.85 -15.97
CA TYR A 293 -10.31 -1.76 -15.54
C TYR A 293 -11.08 -3.05 -15.85
N ALA A 294 -11.80 -3.54 -14.86
CA ALA A 294 -12.75 -4.64 -14.96
C ALA A 294 -14.14 -4.16 -14.51
N THR A 295 -15.21 -4.71 -15.11
CA THR A 295 -16.55 -4.38 -14.64
C THR A 295 -16.81 -4.96 -13.25
N PRO A 296 -17.66 -4.36 -12.42
CA PRO A 296 -18.03 -4.96 -11.13
C PRO A 296 -18.60 -6.38 -11.26
N ALA A 297 -19.27 -6.70 -12.36
CA ALA A 297 -19.76 -8.05 -12.64
C ALA A 297 -18.62 -9.04 -12.85
N ASP A 298 -17.56 -8.66 -13.58
CA ASP A 298 -16.39 -9.51 -13.79
C ASP A 298 -15.56 -9.66 -12.51
N ILE A 299 -15.47 -8.59 -11.70
CA ILE A 299 -14.81 -8.64 -10.38
C ILE A 299 -15.53 -9.62 -9.46
N ASN A 300 -16.87 -9.54 -9.38
CA ASN A 300 -17.68 -10.45 -8.58
C ASN A 300 -17.56 -11.90 -9.09
N ARG A 301 -17.52 -12.11 -10.41
CA ARG A 301 -17.28 -13.43 -11.01
C ARG A 301 -15.91 -14.00 -10.66
N ALA A 302 -14.86 -13.18 -10.72
CA ALA A 302 -13.52 -13.60 -10.32
C ALA A 302 -13.46 -13.95 -8.83
N PHE A 303 -14.11 -13.16 -7.99
CA PHE A 303 -14.25 -13.44 -6.56
C PHE A 303 -14.99 -14.76 -6.30
N ASP A 304 -16.12 -15.01 -6.97
CA ASP A 304 -16.87 -16.25 -6.85
C ASP A 304 -16.06 -17.45 -7.34
N CYS A 305 -15.33 -17.30 -8.46
CA CYS A 305 -14.41 -18.34 -8.94
C CYS A 305 -13.36 -18.70 -7.89
N LEU A 306 -12.76 -17.71 -7.23
CA LEU A 306 -11.75 -17.95 -6.20
C LEU A 306 -12.34 -18.58 -4.93
N THR A 307 -13.51 -18.12 -4.48
CA THR A 307 -14.10 -18.56 -3.20
C THR A 307 -14.85 -19.87 -3.28
N THR A 308 -15.41 -20.20 -4.45
CA THR A 308 -16.28 -21.38 -4.64
C THR A 308 -15.78 -22.37 -5.68
N ALA A 309 -14.73 -22.02 -6.44
CA ALA A 309 -14.25 -22.76 -7.63
C ALA A 309 -15.32 -22.94 -8.73
N THR A 310 -16.32 -22.04 -8.75
CA THR A 310 -17.39 -21.99 -9.76
C THR A 310 -17.36 -20.65 -10.50
N ALA A 311 -18.12 -20.49 -11.60
CA ALA A 311 -18.17 -19.29 -12.41
C ALA A 311 -16.82 -18.84 -13.00
N CYS A 312 -15.83 -19.73 -13.08
CA CYS A 312 -14.52 -19.48 -13.67
C CYS A 312 -14.58 -19.48 -15.20
N ASP A 313 -13.68 -18.72 -15.82
CA ASP A 313 -13.41 -18.80 -17.26
C ASP A 313 -12.41 -19.95 -17.53
N GLU A 314 -11.31 -19.69 -18.27
CA GLU A 314 -10.31 -20.72 -18.59
C GLU A 314 -9.40 -21.03 -17.39
N VAL A 315 -9.00 -20.00 -16.63
CA VAL A 315 -8.14 -20.16 -15.46
C VAL A 315 -8.98 -20.49 -14.23
N LYS A 316 -8.63 -21.59 -13.55
CA LYS A 316 -9.33 -22.06 -12.36
C LYS A 316 -8.36 -22.25 -11.19
N PRO A 317 -8.75 -21.94 -9.96
CA PRO A 317 -7.98 -22.28 -8.77
C PRO A 317 -7.91 -23.80 -8.62
N ALA A 318 -6.89 -24.33 -7.93
CA ALA A 318 -6.76 -25.76 -7.66
C ALA A 318 -7.90 -26.30 -6.76
N GLN A 319 -8.44 -25.44 -5.92
CA GLN A 319 -9.58 -25.68 -5.05
C GLN A 319 -10.28 -24.34 -4.72
N ALA A 320 -11.43 -24.39 -4.09
CA ALA A 320 -12.06 -23.18 -3.53
C ALA A 320 -11.22 -22.60 -2.39
N TYR A 321 -11.14 -21.29 -2.34
CA TYR A 321 -10.49 -20.50 -1.26
C TYR A 321 -11.55 -19.69 -0.51
N PRO A 322 -12.38 -20.35 0.33
CA PRO A 322 -13.49 -19.66 1.00
C PRO A 322 -13.04 -18.50 1.91
N ASP A 323 -11.77 -18.45 2.30
CA ASP A 323 -11.19 -17.38 3.11
C ASP A 323 -10.47 -16.31 2.28
N PHE A 324 -10.60 -16.33 0.94
CA PHE A 324 -10.01 -15.31 0.08
C PHE A 324 -10.45 -13.92 0.53
N ARG A 325 -9.44 -13.00 0.80
CA ARG A 325 -9.70 -11.80 1.58
C ARG A 325 -10.65 -10.81 0.91
N GLY A 326 -10.65 -10.65 -0.38
CA GLY A 326 -11.61 -9.75 -1.04
C GLY A 326 -11.01 -8.86 -2.12
N VAL A 327 -11.37 -7.58 -2.10
CA VAL A 327 -11.07 -6.67 -3.21
C VAL A 327 -10.58 -5.32 -2.69
N MET A 328 -9.49 -4.81 -3.28
CA MET A 328 -8.97 -3.47 -3.09
C MET A 328 -9.20 -2.63 -4.35
N THR A 329 -9.34 -1.31 -4.19
CA THR A 329 -9.38 -0.40 -5.34
C THR A 329 -8.54 0.87 -5.16
N TRP A 330 -7.97 1.31 -6.24
CA TRP A 330 -7.53 2.65 -6.53
C TRP A 330 -8.62 3.36 -7.33
N SER A 331 -9.43 4.32 -6.82
CA SER A 331 -9.42 4.80 -5.45
C SER A 331 -10.86 5.13 -4.99
N ILE A 332 -11.03 5.36 -3.70
CA ILE A 332 -12.31 5.83 -3.11
C ILE A 332 -12.74 7.15 -3.75
N ASN A 333 -11.80 8.09 -3.97
CA ASN A 333 -12.10 9.38 -4.58
C ASN A 333 -12.69 9.21 -5.98
N TRP A 334 -12.12 8.36 -6.83
CA TRP A 334 -12.64 8.05 -8.14
C TRP A 334 -13.98 7.31 -8.08
N ASP A 335 -14.15 6.38 -7.14
CA ASP A 335 -15.42 5.69 -6.94
C ASP A 335 -16.54 6.68 -6.54
N VAL A 336 -16.25 7.62 -5.64
CA VAL A 336 -17.19 8.69 -5.26
C VAL A 336 -17.50 9.60 -6.44
N ALA A 337 -16.50 9.99 -7.23
CA ALA A 337 -16.69 10.78 -8.46
C ALA A 337 -17.53 10.05 -9.52
N ASP A 338 -17.57 8.71 -9.47
CA ASP A 338 -18.39 7.83 -10.31
C ASP A 338 -19.67 7.33 -9.59
N ASN A 339 -20.11 8.03 -8.52
CA ASN A 339 -21.33 7.74 -7.75
C ASN A 339 -21.39 6.32 -7.14
N GLY A 340 -20.25 5.78 -6.72
CA GLY A 340 -20.16 4.45 -6.11
C GLY A 340 -20.28 3.30 -7.11
N ALA A 341 -19.95 3.55 -8.37
CA ALA A 341 -20.08 2.55 -9.44
C ALA A 341 -19.29 1.27 -9.20
N PHE A 342 -18.22 1.35 -8.42
CA PHE A 342 -17.43 0.19 -7.98
C PHE A 342 -17.91 -0.32 -6.60
N SER A 343 -17.89 0.53 -5.59
CA SER A 343 -18.09 0.10 -4.19
C SER A 343 -19.50 -0.40 -3.90
N LEU A 344 -20.53 0.15 -4.57
CA LEU A 344 -21.90 -0.31 -4.36
C LEU A 344 -22.11 -1.76 -4.78
N PRO A 345 -21.82 -2.19 -6.02
CA PRO A 345 -22.02 -3.57 -6.45
C PRO A 345 -21.01 -4.53 -5.82
N VAL A 346 -19.70 -4.20 -5.79
CA VAL A 346 -18.67 -5.08 -5.26
C VAL A 346 -18.82 -5.25 -3.74
N GLY A 347 -18.96 -4.15 -2.99
CA GLY A 347 -19.12 -4.21 -1.54
C GLY A 347 -20.42 -4.91 -1.11
N THR A 348 -21.50 -4.81 -1.89
CA THR A 348 -22.74 -5.56 -1.63
C THR A 348 -22.51 -7.06 -1.82
N HIS A 349 -21.83 -7.45 -2.89
CA HIS A 349 -21.50 -8.86 -3.18
C HIS A 349 -20.63 -9.48 -2.07
N LEU A 350 -19.57 -8.79 -1.66
CA LEU A 350 -18.70 -9.25 -0.58
C LEU A 350 -19.46 -9.43 0.75
N ARG A 351 -20.38 -8.50 1.10
CA ARG A 351 -21.20 -8.63 2.31
C ARG A 351 -22.19 -9.79 2.23
N GLN A 352 -22.77 -10.05 1.06
CA GLN A 352 -23.64 -11.22 0.85
C GLN A 352 -22.86 -12.52 1.01
N ALA A 353 -21.65 -12.60 0.46
CA ALA A 353 -20.78 -13.77 0.61
C ALA A 353 -20.38 -14.02 2.08
N ARG A 354 -20.16 -12.95 2.89
CA ARG A 354 -19.94 -13.09 4.35
C ARG A 354 -21.14 -13.70 5.08
N ALA A 355 -22.36 -13.29 4.68
CA ALA A 355 -23.59 -13.72 5.34
C ALA A 355 -24.04 -15.13 4.96
N ALA A 356 -23.57 -15.66 3.83
CA ALA A 356 -23.96 -16.97 3.31
C ALA A 356 -23.15 -18.13 3.91
N GLN A 357 -22.19 -17.86 4.74
CA GLN A 357 -21.27 -18.83 5.36
C GLN A 357 -21.38 -18.81 6.87
#